data_be39feb49c69a9ce6277ac0a71e2e78d
#
_entry.id   be39feb49c69a9ce6277ac0a71e2e78d
#
_cell.length_a   1.000
_cell.length_b   1.000
_cell.length_c   1.000
_cell.angle_alpha   90.00
_cell.angle_beta   90.00
_cell.angle_gamma   90.00
#
_symmetry.space_group_name_H-M   'P 1'
#
loop_
_entity.id
_entity.type
_entity.pdbx_description
1 polymer ?
#
loop_
_entity_poly.entity_id
_entity_poly.type
_entity_poly.pdbx_seq_one_letter_code
_entity_poly.pdbx_strand_id
1 'polypeptide(L)'
;MHVFWHQRDLRIPDNSGLAAATGEDTTLPVYIVDPELRERLGTRQWAFLLNGVRRLKERYRDRGSELLVREGDPADELGDLAAEYDADRVYYNRHYRPLGRKRQQRVDDTLSTEAVTDLVLVDPEALDPRYSSHSQFYTDWQAIEKSPPAAPSSDALTDVTDDTPVPEAEADIALPEAGYRAARARYDEFLESGIETYNDT
;
A
#
# COMPACT_ATOMS: atom_id res chain seq x y z
N MET A 1 -15.77 2.07 -13.13
CA MET A 1 -14.92 1.21 -12.27
C MET A 1 -13.81 2.03 -11.63
N HIS A 2 -13.05 1.48 -10.66
CA HIS A 2 -11.95 2.19 -10.01
C HIS A 2 -10.61 1.50 -10.23
N VAL A 3 -9.53 2.27 -10.15
CA VAL A 3 -8.15 1.77 -10.03
C VAL A 3 -7.72 1.88 -8.58
N PHE A 4 -7.11 0.85 -8.00
CA PHE A 4 -6.42 0.94 -6.71
C PHE A 4 -4.91 0.86 -6.91
N TRP A 5 -4.22 1.97 -6.64
CA TRP A 5 -2.78 2.10 -6.77
C TRP A 5 -2.06 1.68 -5.48
N HIS A 6 -1.51 0.46 -5.48
CA HIS A 6 -0.61 0.01 -4.44
C HIS A 6 0.74 0.74 -4.49
N GLN A 7 1.26 1.12 -3.34
CA GLN A 7 2.57 1.76 -3.22
C GLN A 7 3.46 0.96 -2.24
N ARG A 8 3.43 1.27 -0.95
CA ARG A 8 4.16 0.57 0.11
C ARG A 8 3.27 -0.39 0.91
N ASP A 9 2.00 -0.30 0.73
CA ASP A 9 0.94 -1.07 1.37
C ASP A 9 0.69 -2.41 0.64
N LEU A 10 1.72 -3.25 0.56
CA LEU A 10 1.72 -4.50 -0.23
C LEU A 10 0.92 -5.62 0.48
N ARG A 11 -0.36 -5.32 0.75
CA ARG A 11 -1.29 -6.25 1.38
C ARG A 11 -2.72 -6.05 0.86
N ILE A 12 -3.54 -7.12 0.92
CA ILE A 12 -4.97 -7.07 0.64
C ILE A 12 -5.77 -6.93 1.96
N PRO A 13 -5.56 -7.79 2.99
CA PRO A 13 -6.28 -7.65 4.25
C PRO A 13 -5.92 -6.35 4.94
N ASP A 14 -6.89 -5.77 5.65
CA ASP A 14 -6.71 -4.55 6.44
C ASP A 14 -6.09 -3.40 5.64
N ASN A 15 -6.63 -3.18 4.43
CA ASN A 15 -6.21 -2.12 3.51
C ASN A 15 -7.39 -1.18 3.28
N SER A 16 -7.36 -0.03 3.95
CA SER A 16 -8.47 0.91 4.00
C SER A 16 -8.81 1.52 2.64
N GLY A 17 -7.80 1.87 1.84
CA GLY A 17 -8.02 2.42 0.50
C GLY A 17 -8.58 1.38 -0.48
N LEU A 18 -8.07 0.14 -0.42
CA LEU A 18 -8.63 -0.94 -1.23
C LEU A 18 -10.08 -1.28 -0.80
N ALA A 19 -10.37 -1.24 0.50
CA ALA A 19 -11.72 -1.46 1.01
C ALA A 19 -12.68 -0.34 0.57
N ALA A 20 -12.24 0.92 0.57
CA ALA A 20 -13.02 2.02 0.05
C ALA A 20 -13.32 1.84 -1.45
N ALA A 21 -12.30 1.58 -2.26
CA ALA A 21 -12.48 1.36 -3.70
C ALA A 21 -13.42 0.20 -4.01
N THR A 22 -13.22 -0.97 -3.39
CA THR A 22 -14.05 -2.17 -3.60
C THR A 22 -15.44 -2.09 -2.96
N GLY A 23 -15.66 -1.13 -2.06
CA GLY A 23 -16.97 -0.85 -1.46
C GLY A 23 -17.87 0.00 -2.35
N GLU A 24 -17.30 0.71 -3.32
CA GLU A 24 -18.04 1.59 -4.23
C GLU A 24 -18.27 0.96 -5.60
N ASP A 25 -17.23 0.30 -6.19
CA ASP A 25 -17.33 -0.27 -7.53
C ASP A 25 -16.28 -1.36 -7.76
N THR A 26 -16.37 -2.04 -8.90
CA THR A 26 -15.35 -2.96 -9.40
C THR A 26 -13.99 -2.26 -9.47
N THR A 27 -12.98 -2.90 -8.90
CA THR A 27 -11.68 -2.29 -8.67
C THR A 27 -10.55 -3.09 -9.33
N LEU A 28 -9.71 -2.37 -10.09
CA LEU A 28 -8.49 -2.88 -10.73
C LEU A 28 -7.28 -2.59 -9.83
N PRO A 29 -6.65 -3.61 -9.22
CA PRO A 29 -5.45 -3.39 -8.43
C PRO A 29 -4.22 -3.24 -9.32
N VAL A 30 -3.42 -2.21 -9.05
CA VAL A 30 -2.26 -1.81 -9.87
C VAL A 30 -1.03 -1.54 -9.00
N TYR A 31 0.13 -1.90 -9.51
CA TYR A 31 1.43 -1.49 -8.98
C TYR A 31 2.29 -0.85 -10.08
N ILE A 32 2.81 0.35 -9.85
CA ILE A 32 3.71 1.03 -10.78
C ILE A 32 5.15 0.90 -10.29
N VAL A 33 5.99 0.25 -11.11
CA VAL A 33 7.44 0.17 -10.95
C VAL A 33 8.04 1.51 -11.39
N ASP A 34 8.19 2.42 -10.43
CA ASP A 34 8.59 3.81 -10.66
C ASP A 34 10.12 3.94 -10.74
N PRO A 35 10.69 4.42 -11.87
CA PRO A 35 12.12 4.65 -12.03
C PRO A 35 12.70 5.64 -11.02
N GLU A 36 11.97 6.70 -10.65
CA GLU A 36 12.41 7.66 -9.63
C GLU A 36 12.59 6.97 -8.26
N LEU A 37 11.67 6.05 -7.91
CA LEU A 37 11.78 5.27 -6.69
C LEU A 37 12.97 4.31 -6.76
N ARG A 38 13.21 3.68 -7.92
CA ARG A 38 14.33 2.78 -8.15
C ARG A 38 15.68 3.46 -7.89
N GLU A 39 15.86 4.69 -8.39
CA GLU A 39 17.09 5.47 -8.22
C GLU A 39 17.38 5.83 -6.75
N ARG A 40 16.34 5.95 -5.92
CA ARG A 40 16.44 6.34 -4.51
C ARG A 40 16.61 5.19 -3.55
N LEU A 41 16.28 3.97 -3.95
CA LEU A 41 16.39 2.79 -3.11
C LEU A 41 17.74 2.10 -3.33
N GLY A 42 18.34 1.65 -2.24
CA GLY A 42 19.49 0.73 -2.33
C GLY A 42 19.07 -0.64 -2.89
N THR A 43 20.04 -1.37 -3.45
CA THR A 43 19.81 -2.65 -4.13
C THR A 43 19.01 -3.64 -3.28
N ARG A 44 19.33 -3.77 -1.98
CA ARG A 44 18.63 -4.67 -1.05
C ARG A 44 17.18 -4.26 -0.82
N GLN A 45 16.93 -2.94 -0.64
CA GLN A 45 15.59 -2.41 -0.46
C GLN A 45 14.73 -2.61 -1.71
N TRP A 46 15.33 -2.39 -2.88
CA TRP A 46 14.67 -2.59 -4.15
C TRP A 46 14.32 -4.07 -4.39
N ALA A 47 15.26 -4.98 -4.17
CA ALA A 47 15.00 -6.41 -4.30
C ALA A 47 13.92 -6.89 -3.32
N PHE A 48 13.94 -6.42 -2.06
CA PHE A 48 12.91 -6.75 -1.08
C PHE A 48 11.53 -6.21 -1.47
N LEU A 49 11.47 -4.99 -1.99
CA LEU A 49 10.23 -4.38 -2.49
C LEU A 49 9.62 -5.20 -3.63
N LEU A 50 10.41 -5.54 -4.66
CA LEU A 50 9.92 -6.34 -5.79
C LEU A 50 9.50 -7.75 -5.38
N ASN A 51 10.19 -8.36 -4.40
CA ASN A 51 9.74 -9.62 -3.81
C ASN A 51 8.36 -9.46 -3.14
N GLY A 52 8.13 -8.35 -2.43
CA GLY A 52 6.82 -8.02 -1.86
C GLY A 52 5.73 -7.86 -2.91
N VAL A 53 6.03 -7.21 -4.02
CA VAL A 53 5.10 -7.04 -5.16
C VAL A 53 4.75 -8.39 -5.80
N ARG A 54 5.74 -9.30 -6.01
CA ARG A 54 5.47 -10.67 -6.50
C ARG A 54 4.52 -11.43 -5.57
N ARG A 55 4.76 -11.37 -4.26
CA ARG A 55 3.88 -12.01 -3.27
C ARG A 55 2.48 -11.40 -3.27
N LEU A 56 2.36 -10.10 -3.50
CA LEU A 56 1.06 -9.46 -3.63
C LEU A 56 0.33 -9.93 -4.91
N LYS A 57 1.03 -10.00 -6.05
CA LYS A 57 0.49 -10.52 -7.32
C LYS A 57 -0.03 -11.95 -7.17
N GLU A 58 0.75 -12.84 -6.54
CA GLU A 58 0.31 -14.20 -6.21
C GLU A 58 -0.98 -14.22 -5.36
N ARG A 59 -1.09 -13.31 -4.39
CA ARG A 59 -2.27 -13.23 -3.51
C ARG A 59 -3.53 -12.71 -4.20
N TYR A 60 -3.40 -11.88 -5.23
CA TYR A 60 -4.54 -11.50 -6.07
C TYR A 60 -4.99 -12.69 -6.91
N ARG A 61 -4.05 -13.46 -7.49
CA ARG A 61 -4.35 -14.70 -8.22
C ARG A 61 -5.06 -15.74 -7.36
N ASP A 62 -4.64 -15.91 -6.10
CA ASP A 62 -5.32 -16.77 -5.12
C ASP A 62 -6.79 -16.37 -4.89
N ARG A 63 -7.20 -15.16 -5.30
CA ARG A 63 -8.56 -14.60 -5.14
C ARG A 63 -9.35 -14.49 -6.45
N GLY A 64 -8.82 -15.06 -7.54
CA GLY A 64 -9.44 -14.97 -8.85
C GLY A 64 -9.35 -13.58 -9.49
N SER A 65 -8.34 -12.79 -9.10
CA SER A 65 -8.04 -11.47 -9.66
C SER A 65 -6.57 -11.39 -10.06
N GLU A 66 -6.13 -10.25 -10.57
CA GLU A 66 -4.74 -10.03 -10.95
C GLU A 66 -4.25 -8.67 -10.45
N LEU A 67 -2.98 -8.56 -10.07
CA LEU A 67 -2.30 -7.30 -9.86
C LEU A 67 -1.64 -6.87 -11.17
N LEU A 68 -2.13 -5.80 -11.78
CA LEU A 68 -1.47 -5.23 -12.94
C LEU A 68 -0.17 -4.56 -12.53
N VAL A 69 0.90 -4.85 -13.31
CA VAL A 69 2.21 -4.24 -13.09
C VAL A 69 2.58 -3.43 -14.33
N ARG A 70 2.89 -2.15 -14.14
CA ARG A 70 3.39 -1.25 -15.19
C ARG A 70 4.71 -0.63 -14.73
N GLU A 71 5.52 -0.18 -15.68
CA GLU A 71 6.80 0.48 -15.41
C GLU A 71 6.82 1.86 -16.05
N GLY A 72 6.96 2.92 -15.24
CA GLY A 72 6.95 4.29 -15.72
C GLY A 72 6.66 5.33 -14.65
N ASP A 73 6.39 6.57 -15.07
CA ASP A 73 5.89 7.61 -14.16
C ASP A 73 4.47 7.26 -13.70
N PRO A 74 4.18 7.29 -12.39
CA PRO A 74 2.87 6.92 -11.89
C PRO A 74 1.70 7.74 -12.44
N ALA A 75 1.89 9.03 -12.74
CA ALA A 75 0.80 9.84 -13.27
C ALA A 75 0.46 9.45 -14.71
N ASP A 76 1.48 9.17 -15.53
CA ASP A 76 1.31 8.75 -16.91
C ASP A 76 0.68 7.35 -16.98
N GLU A 77 1.27 6.37 -16.29
CA GLU A 77 0.80 4.98 -16.32
C GLU A 77 -0.61 4.81 -15.74
N LEU A 78 -0.94 5.52 -14.64
CA LEU A 78 -2.30 5.49 -14.08
C LEU A 78 -3.30 6.21 -14.99
N GLY A 79 -2.87 7.25 -15.71
CA GLY A 79 -3.70 7.92 -16.71
C GLY A 79 -4.03 7.01 -17.88
N ASP A 80 -3.04 6.30 -18.40
CA ASP A 80 -3.22 5.34 -19.49
C ASP A 80 -4.15 4.19 -19.05
N LEU A 81 -3.95 3.65 -17.84
CA LEU A 81 -4.82 2.60 -17.30
C LEU A 81 -6.25 3.10 -17.05
N ALA A 82 -6.42 4.31 -16.54
CA ALA A 82 -7.75 4.88 -16.35
C ALA A 82 -8.49 5.03 -17.68
N ALA A 83 -7.80 5.43 -18.75
CA ALA A 83 -8.37 5.50 -20.09
C ALA A 83 -8.62 4.11 -20.71
N GLU A 84 -7.71 3.15 -20.53
CA GLU A 84 -7.82 1.77 -21.08
C GLU A 84 -9.02 1.03 -20.49
N TYR A 85 -9.26 1.19 -19.18
CA TYR A 85 -10.29 0.46 -18.44
C TYR A 85 -11.55 1.30 -18.14
N ASP A 86 -11.66 2.52 -18.67
CA ASP A 86 -12.76 3.46 -18.39
C ASP A 86 -12.98 3.65 -16.87
N ALA A 87 -11.88 3.91 -16.17
CA ALA A 87 -11.92 4.06 -14.72
C ALA A 87 -12.22 5.52 -14.31
N ASP A 88 -13.21 5.68 -13.43
CA ASP A 88 -13.69 6.98 -12.99
C ASP A 88 -12.77 7.62 -11.95
N ARG A 89 -12.05 6.80 -11.16
CA ARG A 89 -11.25 7.28 -10.03
C ARG A 89 -10.09 6.35 -9.71
N VAL A 90 -8.99 6.96 -9.24
CA VAL A 90 -7.82 6.26 -8.69
C VAL A 90 -7.81 6.38 -7.17
N TYR A 91 -7.89 5.25 -6.49
CA TYR A 91 -7.76 5.15 -5.03
C TYR A 91 -6.34 4.80 -4.64
N TYR A 92 -5.87 5.36 -3.53
CA TYR A 92 -4.60 4.98 -2.93
C TYR A 92 -4.56 5.28 -1.42
N ASN A 93 -3.66 4.63 -0.70
CA ASN A 93 -3.40 4.96 0.69
C ASN A 93 -2.47 6.16 0.81
N ARG A 94 -2.86 7.13 1.64
CA ARG A 94 -2.15 8.40 1.84
C ARG A 94 -0.72 8.17 2.31
N HIS A 95 0.22 8.85 1.70
CA HIS A 95 1.63 8.79 2.04
C HIS A 95 2.06 10.01 2.85
N TYR A 96 2.78 9.81 3.98
CA TYR A 96 3.17 10.90 4.88
C TYR A 96 4.61 11.39 4.68
N ARG A 97 5.45 10.64 3.94
CA ARG A 97 6.82 11.07 3.64
C ARG A 97 6.87 11.98 2.41
N PRO A 98 7.80 12.97 2.37
CA PRO A 98 7.83 14.00 1.31
C PRO A 98 7.84 13.43 -0.11
N LEU A 99 8.68 12.42 -0.39
CA LEU A 99 8.75 11.81 -1.72
C LEU A 99 7.42 11.18 -2.13
N GLY A 100 6.81 10.38 -1.24
CA GLY A 100 5.53 9.75 -1.52
C GLY A 100 4.41 10.76 -1.74
N ARG A 101 4.36 11.81 -0.92
CA ARG A 101 3.39 12.92 -1.10
C ARG A 101 3.59 13.64 -2.44
N LYS A 102 4.84 13.90 -2.83
CA LYS A 102 5.13 14.53 -4.13
C LYS A 102 4.66 13.66 -5.31
N ARG A 103 4.85 12.34 -5.22
CA ARG A 103 4.38 11.41 -6.25
C ARG A 103 2.85 11.38 -6.31
N GLN A 104 2.18 11.29 -5.17
CA GLN A 104 0.71 11.34 -5.09
C GLN A 104 0.18 12.66 -5.65
N GLN A 105 0.78 13.79 -5.30
CA GLN A 105 0.38 15.10 -5.80
C GLN A 105 0.41 15.17 -7.34
N ARG A 106 1.42 14.59 -8.00
CA ARG A 106 1.46 14.55 -9.48
C ARG A 106 0.29 13.78 -10.08
N VAL A 107 -0.14 12.71 -9.43
CA VAL A 107 -1.33 11.94 -9.82
C VAL A 107 -2.60 12.75 -9.56
N ASP A 108 -2.71 13.42 -8.41
CA ASP A 108 -3.86 14.27 -8.05
C ASP A 108 -4.04 15.47 -9.01
N ASP A 109 -2.93 16.00 -9.53
CA ASP A 109 -2.95 17.13 -10.48
C ASP A 109 -3.51 16.74 -11.86
N THR A 110 -3.57 15.43 -12.17
CA THR A 110 -3.93 14.93 -13.52
C THR A 110 -5.16 14.03 -13.55
N LEU A 111 -5.49 13.37 -12.45
CA LEU A 111 -6.55 12.37 -12.37
C LEU A 111 -7.54 12.67 -11.24
N SER A 112 -8.75 12.11 -11.36
CA SER A 112 -9.69 12.07 -10.23
C SER A 112 -9.20 11.02 -9.22
N THR A 113 -8.90 11.44 -7.99
CA THR A 113 -8.29 10.58 -6.99
C THR A 113 -9.06 10.57 -5.68
N GLU A 114 -8.84 9.52 -4.88
CA GLU A 114 -9.28 9.41 -3.49
C GLU A 114 -8.13 8.90 -2.62
N ALA A 115 -7.64 9.76 -1.72
CA ALA A 115 -6.56 9.44 -0.79
C ALA A 115 -7.12 9.00 0.57
N VAL A 116 -6.89 7.74 0.95
CA VAL A 116 -7.44 7.14 2.18
C VAL A 116 -6.37 7.03 3.26
N THR A 117 -6.71 7.35 4.49
CA THR A 117 -5.84 7.13 5.66
C THR A 117 -5.79 5.64 6.00
N ASP A 118 -4.59 5.05 6.02
CA ASP A 118 -4.38 3.62 6.23
C ASP A 118 -3.13 3.29 7.10
N LEU A 119 -2.03 4.02 6.90
CA LEU A 119 -0.75 3.72 7.54
C LEU A 119 -0.69 4.09 9.04
N VAL A 120 -1.69 4.75 9.55
CA VAL A 120 -1.79 5.24 10.93
C VAL A 120 -3.21 4.99 11.45
N LEU A 121 -3.33 4.71 12.74
CA LEU A 121 -4.63 4.44 13.40
C LEU A 121 -5.51 5.68 13.54
N VAL A 122 -4.91 6.85 13.55
CA VAL A 122 -5.58 8.14 13.64
C VAL A 122 -4.98 9.07 12.60
N ASP A 123 -5.83 9.69 11.78
CA ASP A 123 -5.36 10.67 10.82
C ASP A 123 -4.64 11.82 11.51
N PRO A 124 -3.40 12.14 11.16
CA PRO A 124 -2.68 13.27 11.73
C PRO A 124 -3.41 14.62 11.57
N GLU A 125 -4.26 14.77 10.55
CA GLU A 125 -5.05 15.97 10.32
C GLU A 125 -6.21 16.14 11.33
N ALA A 126 -6.59 15.05 12.03
CA ALA A 126 -7.58 15.09 13.11
C ALA A 126 -6.98 15.51 14.46
N LEU A 127 -5.66 15.74 14.53
CA LEU A 127 -4.92 16.09 15.72
C LEU A 127 -4.34 17.50 15.62
N ASP A 128 -4.17 18.19 16.77
CA ASP A 128 -3.51 19.50 16.80
C ASP A 128 -2.03 19.33 16.40
N PRO A 129 -1.51 20.06 15.38
CA PRO A 129 -0.11 19.96 14.98
C PRO A 129 0.87 20.55 16.00
N ARG A 130 0.40 21.14 17.10
CA ARG A 130 1.21 21.92 18.06
C ARG A 130 1.00 21.51 19.49
N TYR A 131 1.08 20.21 19.77
CA TYR A 131 1.03 19.74 21.17
C TYR A 131 2.22 20.23 21.99
N SER A 132 1.95 20.76 23.19
CA SER A 132 2.97 21.21 24.14
C SER A 132 3.60 20.06 24.92
N SER A 133 2.94 18.90 24.97
CA SER A 133 3.40 17.71 25.68
C SER A 133 2.88 16.42 25.05
N HIS A 134 3.64 15.32 25.26
CA HIS A 134 3.19 13.99 24.87
C HIS A 134 1.87 13.57 25.55
N SER A 135 1.69 13.94 26.82
CA SER A 135 0.48 13.57 27.57
C SER A 135 -0.79 14.18 26.95
N GLN A 136 -0.70 15.43 26.51
CA GLN A 136 -1.82 16.08 25.82
C GLN A 136 -2.12 15.41 24.49
N PHE A 137 -1.11 15.18 23.65
CA PHE A 137 -1.23 14.42 22.40
C PHE A 137 -1.89 13.06 22.65
N TYR A 138 -1.41 12.30 23.65
CA TYR A 138 -1.89 10.95 23.91
C TYR A 138 -3.35 10.95 24.38
N THR A 139 -3.77 11.94 25.19
CA THR A 139 -5.16 12.10 25.61
C THR A 139 -6.09 12.31 24.41
N ASP A 140 -5.74 13.24 23.53
CA ASP A 140 -6.54 13.53 22.34
C ASP A 140 -6.53 12.36 21.36
N TRP A 141 -5.38 11.73 21.15
CA TRP A 141 -5.26 10.53 20.32
C TRP A 141 -6.11 9.37 20.85
N GLN A 142 -6.15 9.15 22.16
CA GLN A 142 -7.00 8.12 22.78
C GLN A 142 -8.49 8.40 22.61
N ALA A 143 -8.90 9.66 22.66
CA ALA A 143 -10.31 10.06 22.54
C ALA A 143 -10.89 9.82 21.14
N ILE A 144 -10.05 9.74 20.10
CA ILE A 144 -10.49 9.44 18.74
C ILE A 144 -10.77 7.94 18.63
N GLU A 145 -11.96 7.59 18.13
CA GLU A 145 -12.33 6.19 17.85
C GLU A 145 -11.44 5.63 16.75
N LYS A 146 -10.94 4.38 16.94
CA LYS A 146 -10.13 3.67 15.96
C LYS A 146 -11.02 2.73 15.16
N SER A 147 -10.96 2.85 13.85
CA SER A 147 -11.70 1.97 12.95
C SER A 147 -11.26 0.51 13.11
N PRO A 148 -12.18 -0.44 12.99
CA PRO A 148 -11.82 -1.85 12.89
C PRO A 148 -10.97 -2.12 11.65
N PRO A 149 -10.25 -3.27 11.60
CA PRO A 149 -9.51 -3.67 10.40
C PRO A 149 -10.38 -3.64 9.14
N ALA A 150 -9.86 -3.04 8.07
CA ALA A 150 -10.59 -2.90 6.83
C ALA A 150 -10.70 -4.25 6.08
N ALA A 151 -11.86 -4.51 5.48
CA ALA A 151 -12.16 -5.74 4.77
C ALA A 151 -12.51 -5.45 3.29
N PRO A 152 -11.51 -5.41 2.38
CA PRO A 152 -11.76 -5.28 0.95
C PRO A 152 -12.63 -6.42 0.41
N SER A 153 -13.58 -6.10 -0.47
CA SER A 153 -14.45 -7.08 -1.12
C SER A 153 -13.70 -7.81 -2.23
N SER A 154 -13.57 -9.13 -2.14
CA SER A 154 -12.96 -9.93 -3.21
C SER A 154 -13.86 -10.00 -4.45
N ASP A 155 -15.18 -9.92 -4.28
CA ASP A 155 -16.14 -9.99 -5.38
C ASP A 155 -16.16 -8.73 -6.25
N ALA A 156 -15.61 -7.63 -5.72
CA ALA A 156 -15.46 -6.36 -6.45
C ALA A 156 -14.07 -6.20 -7.08
N LEU A 157 -13.21 -7.21 -7.03
CA LEU A 157 -11.94 -7.18 -7.76
C LEU A 157 -12.16 -7.59 -9.21
N THR A 158 -11.46 -6.90 -10.13
CA THR A 158 -11.56 -7.23 -11.58
C THR A 158 -11.00 -8.61 -11.88
N ASP A 159 -11.70 -9.33 -12.77
CA ASP A 159 -11.20 -10.54 -13.42
C ASP A 159 -10.48 -10.14 -14.71
N VAL A 160 -9.23 -9.72 -14.58
CA VAL A 160 -8.35 -9.38 -15.71
C VAL A 160 -7.16 -10.31 -15.72
N THR A 161 -6.56 -10.51 -16.89
CA THR A 161 -5.33 -11.28 -17.04
C THR A 161 -4.18 -10.33 -17.36
N ASP A 162 -3.11 -10.41 -16.60
CA ASP A 162 -1.86 -9.68 -16.85
C ASP A 162 -0.65 -10.59 -16.64
N ASP A 163 -0.01 -10.96 -17.73
CA ASP A 163 1.21 -11.79 -17.71
C ASP A 163 2.49 -10.95 -17.56
N THR A 164 2.39 -9.63 -17.38
CA THR A 164 3.54 -8.77 -17.16
C THR A 164 4.29 -9.22 -15.90
N PRO A 165 5.56 -9.63 -16.04
CA PRO A 165 6.34 -10.08 -14.90
C PRO A 165 6.72 -8.90 -14.00
N VAL A 166 6.80 -9.14 -12.70
CA VAL A 166 7.48 -8.20 -11.80
C VAL A 166 8.97 -8.26 -12.10
N PRO A 167 9.66 -7.12 -12.34
CA PRO A 167 11.08 -7.10 -12.63
C PRO A 167 11.91 -7.86 -11.60
N GLU A 168 12.97 -8.53 -12.04
CA GLU A 168 13.91 -9.19 -11.15
C GLU A 168 14.92 -8.19 -10.56
N ALA A 169 15.31 -8.41 -9.32
CA ALA A 169 16.41 -7.71 -8.70
C ALA A 169 17.13 -8.63 -7.71
N GLU A 170 18.44 -8.62 -7.76
CA GLU A 170 19.29 -9.40 -6.88
C GLU A 170 19.76 -8.54 -5.69
N ALA A 171 20.03 -9.19 -4.58
CA ALA A 171 20.67 -8.61 -3.42
C ALA A 171 21.98 -9.37 -3.13
N ASP A 172 22.94 -8.66 -2.59
CA ASP A 172 24.26 -9.19 -2.21
C ASP A 172 24.24 -10.02 -0.91
N ILE A 173 23.08 -10.14 -0.27
CA ILE A 173 22.82 -10.95 0.92
C ILE A 173 21.51 -11.70 0.79
N ALA A 174 21.34 -12.74 1.59
CA ALA A 174 20.04 -13.37 1.77
C ALA A 174 19.06 -12.39 2.41
N LEU A 175 17.96 -12.09 1.71
CA LEU A 175 16.89 -11.25 2.22
C LEU A 175 15.90 -12.08 3.05
N PRO A 176 15.24 -11.48 4.06
CA PRO A 176 14.11 -12.11 4.70
C PRO A 176 12.97 -12.35 3.70
N GLU A 177 12.13 -13.33 3.98
CA GLU A 177 10.95 -13.54 3.16
C GLU A 177 10.04 -12.30 3.18
N ALA A 178 9.59 -11.85 2.01
CA ALA A 178 8.74 -10.68 1.84
C ALA A 178 7.25 -11.05 1.80
N GLY A 179 6.40 -10.05 2.00
CA GLY A 179 4.96 -10.14 1.86
C GLY A 179 4.20 -10.35 3.16
N TYR A 180 2.88 -10.22 3.08
CA TYR A 180 1.99 -10.20 4.24
C TYR A 180 2.07 -11.47 5.10
N ARG A 181 2.13 -12.67 4.50
CA ARG A 181 2.18 -13.93 5.25
C ARG A 181 3.45 -14.02 6.11
N ALA A 182 4.60 -13.69 5.53
CA ALA A 182 5.87 -13.69 6.25
C ALA A 182 5.90 -12.64 7.37
N ALA A 183 5.39 -11.44 7.09
CA ALA A 183 5.27 -10.38 8.10
C ALA A 183 4.35 -10.80 9.26
N ARG A 184 3.21 -11.44 8.94
CA ARG A 184 2.27 -11.92 9.96
C ARG A 184 2.88 -13.04 10.82
N ALA A 185 3.55 -14.01 10.22
CA ALA A 185 4.23 -15.09 10.96
C ALA A 185 5.28 -14.53 11.94
N ARG A 186 6.08 -13.55 11.51
CA ARG A 186 7.05 -12.87 12.38
C ARG A 186 6.40 -12.08 13.50
N TYR A 187 5.28 -11.44 13.21
CA TYR A 187 4.52 -10.72 14.23
C TYR A 187 3.95 -11.69 15.29
N ASP A 188 3.38 -12.81 14.87
CA ASP A 188 2.84 -13.81 15.77
C ASP A 188 3.96 -14.43 16.64
N GLU A 189 5.12 -14.77 16.06
CA GLU A 189 6.32 -15.23 16.80
C GLU A 189 6.80 -14.18 17.81
N PHE A 190 6.81 -12.90 17.43
CA PHE A 190 7.16 -11.81 18.35
C PHE A 190 6.20 -11.71 19.53
N LEU A 191 4.89 -11.86 19.30
CA LEU A 191 3.89 -11.83 20.38
C LEU A 191 4.03 -13.03 21.33
N GLU A 192 4.43 -14.20 20.81
CA GLU A 192 4.57 -15.42 21.61
C GLU A 192 5.84 -15.43 22.47
N SER A 193 6.94 -14.86 22.00
CA SER A 193 8.24 -15.00 22.66
C SER A 193 9.09 -13.74 22.74
N GLY A 194 8.93 -12.80 21.83
CA GLY A 194 9.78 -11.61 21.74
C GLY A 194 9.31 -10.43 22.57
N ILE A 195 8.00 -10.33 22.83
CA ILE A 195 7.43 -9.17 23.51
C ILE A 195 7.87 -9.08 24.99
N GLU A 196 8.07 -10.20 25.66
CA GLU A 196 8.49 -10.25 27.06
C GLU A 196 9.92 -9.75 27.26
N THR A 197 10.79 -9.94 26.25
CA THR A 197 12.20 -9.55 26.30
C THR A 197 12.51 -8.26 25.52
N TYR A 198 11.49 -7.61 24.96
CA TYR A 198 11.67 -6.44 24.09
C TYR A 198 12.38 -5.26 24.77
N ASN A 199 12.19 -5.08 26.08
CA ASN A 199 12.84 -4.01 26.84
C ASN A 199 14.25 -4.38 27.36
N ASP A 200 14.68 -5.63 27.19
CA ASP A 200 15.96 -6.15 27.72
C ASP A 200 17.09 -6.08 26.68
N THR A 201 16.80 -5.58 25.46
CA THR A 201 17.72 -5.40 24.34
C THR A 201 17.91 -3.92 24.02
#